data_22640b43899099aa035299f1860b4a71
#
_entry.id   22640b43899099aa035299f1860b4a71
#
_cell.length_a   1.000
_cell.length_b   1.000
_cell.length_c   1.000
_cell.angle_alpha   90.00
_cell.angle_beta   90.00
_cell.angle_gamma   90.00
#
_symmetry.space_group_name_H-M   'P 1'
#
loop_
_entity.id
_entity.type
_entity.pdbx_description
1 polymer ?
#
loop_
_entity_poly.entity_id
_entity_poly.type
_entity_poly.pdbx_seq_one_letter_code
_entity_poly.pdbx_strand_id
1 'polypeptide(L)'
;MLKQRTLRNSIKAVGIGLHTGKNINLELIPAEINSGINFIRTDVDDSLVIPAIAENVGDTSLSTALVKDDVKISTIEHLLSAIAGLGVDNCLIKVDGPEVPIMDGSSSPFVFLIQSAGLEDQEALKKFIKVKKEVTVTRDDAYATIKPFDGFKVSFKVDFDHPVHKQLPSESVIDFSSTSFVKEVCRARTFGLMSEAEMLKSRNLALGASVSNAIVFGDDEILNDEGLRFNDEIVKHKTLDAIGDLYLLGGNLIGEFSGYKSGHELNNKLLRKIIEDDDAYETVEFENSENA
;
A
#
# COMPACT_ATOMS: atom_id res chain seq x y z
N MET A 1 15.73 19.62 10.74
CA MET A 1 15.08 19.71 9.42
C MET A 1 14.80 18.28 8.93
N LEU A 2 13.55 18.00 8.61
CA LEU A 2 13.20 16.75 7.96
C LEU A 2 13.42 16.88 6.46
N LYS A 3 14.33 16.06 5.93
CA LYS A 3 14.69 16.04 4.51
C LYS A 3 13.94 14.98 3.74
N GLN A 4 13.79 15.20 2.43
CA GLN A 4 13.33 14.15 1.52
C GLN A 4 14.32 13.00 1.51
N ARG A 5 13.83 11.80 1.17
CA ARG A 5 14.63 10.58 1.10
C ARG A 5 14.45 9.85 -0.21
N THR A 6 15.56 9.30 -0.68
CA THR A 6 15.60 8.33 -1.76
C THR A 6 16.38 7.08 -1.32
N LEU A 7 16.50 6.10 -2.18
CA LEU A 7 17.40 4.97 -2.00
C LEU A 7 18.85 5.42 -2.23
N ARG A 8 19.80 4.81 -1.53
CA ARG A 8 21.24 5.05 -1.79
C ARG A 8 21.72 4.30 -3.02
N ASN A 9 21.23 3.07 -3.22
CA ASN A 9 21.61 2.21 -4.34
C ASN A 9 20.37 1.60 -4.97
N SER A 10 20.47 1.30 -6.26
CA SER A 10 19.45 0.47 -6.93
C SER A 10 19.46 -0.95 -6.36
N ILE A 11 18.30 -1.57 -6.29
CA ILE A 11 18.16 -2.96 -5.86
C ILE A 11 17.13 -3.70 -6.72
N LYS A 12 17.40 -4.98 -6.97
CA LYS A 12 16.58 -5.84 -7.80
C LYS A 12 16.03 -7.01 -7.00
N ALA A 13 14.85 -7.44 -7.38
CA ALA A 13 14.22 -8.66 -6.89
C ALA A 13 13.45 -9.34 -8.01
N VAL A 14 13.18 -10.62 -7.85
CA VAL A 14 12.30 -11.41 -8.71
C VAL A 14 11.25 -12.05 -7.83
N GLY A 15 10.01 -12.02 -8.25
CA GLY A 15 8.92 -12.70 -7.58
C GLY A 15 7.80 -13.08 -8.53
N ILE A 16 6.77 -13.73 -8.01
CA ILE A 16 5.61 -14.15 -8.79
C ILE A 16 4.53 -13.08 -8.70
N GLY A 17 3.88 -12.78 -9.82
CA GLY A 17 2.67 -11.97 -9.83
C GLY A 17 1.51 -12.73 -9.21
N LEU A 18 0.77 -12.10 -8.29
CA LEU A 18 -0.36 -12.73 -7.60
C LEU A 18 -1.44 -13.15 -8.58
N HIS A 19 -1.75 -12.28 -9.55
CA HIS A 19 -2.85 -12.52 -10.48
C HIS A 19 -2.41 -13.29 -11.72
N THR A 20 -1.25 -12.97 -12.28
CA THR A 20 -0.77 -13.58 -13.52
C THR A 20 -0.05 -14.91 -13.34
N GLY A 21 0.50 -15.18 -12.16
CA GLY A 21 1.35 -16.35 -11.90
C GLY A 21 2.69 -16.32 -12.62
N LYS A 22 3.07 -15.21 -13.24
CA LYS A 22 4.32 -15.05 -13.98
C LYS A 22 5.44 -14.53 -13.09
N ASN A 23 6.68 -14.89 -13.40
CA ASN A 23 7.83 -14.25 -12.80
C ASN A 23 7.93 -12.80 -13.28
N ILE A 24 8.18 -11.90 -12.35
CA ILE A 24 8.30 -10.47 -12.60
C ILE A 24 9.60 -9.98 -11.96
N ASN A 25 10.40 -9.29 -12.75
CA ASN A 25 11.56 -8.56 -12.26
C ASN A 25 11.12 -7.20 -11.74
N LEU A 26 11.50 -6.87 -10.53
CA LEU A 26 11.32 -5.59 -9.88
C LEU A 26 12.69 -4.93 -9.70
N GLU A 27 12.79 -3.65 -10.01
CA GLU A 27 13.96 -2.83 -9.71
C GLU A 27 13.52 -1.54 -9.05
N LEU A 28 14.09 -1.24 -7.87
CA LEU A 28 13.92 0.02 -7.17
C LEU A 28 15.18 0.86 -7.40
N ILE A 29 15.04 2.10 -7.86
CA ILE A 29 16.12 2.96 -8.32
C ILE A 29 16.03 4.29 -7.58
N PRO A 30 17.16 4.84 -7.05
CA PRO A 30 17.20 6.21 -6.53
C PRO A 30 16.63 7.21 -7.54
N ALA A 31 15.93 8.22 -7.05
CA ALA A 31 15.34 9.24 -7.91
C ALA A 31 15.64 10.66 -7.39
N GLU A 32 15.53 11.64 -8.29
CA GLU A 32 15.84 13.04 -8.00
C GLU A 32 14.88 13.68 -7.00
N ILE A 33 15.31 14.75 -6.37
CA ILE A 33 14.50 15.57 -5.47
C ILE A 33 13.18 15.99 -6.15
N ASN A 34 12.08 15.87 -5.40
CA ASN A 34 10.73 16.22 -5.87
C ASN A 34 10.21 15.39 -7.05
N SER A 35 10.85 14.26 -7.37
CA SER A 35 10.34 13.38 -8.44
C SER A 35 9.12 12.56 -7.99
N GLY A 36 8.95 12.32 -6.69
CA GLY A 36 7.93 11.43 -6.16
C GLY A 36 8.20 9.95 -6.47
N ILE A 37 7.16 9.15 -6.34
CA ILE A 37 7.21 7.72 -6.68
C ILE A 37 6.67 7.52 -8.08
N ASN A 38 7.48 6.90 -8.93
CA ASN A 38 7.15 6.69 -10.34
C ASN A 38 7.35 5.24 -10.73
N PHE A 39 6.49 4.75 -11.63
CA PHE A 39 6.57 3.40 -12.19
C PHE A 39 6.87 3.43 -13.68
N ILE A 40 7.62 2.42 -14.14
CA ILE A 40 7.83 2.13 -15.56
C ILE A 40 7.59 0.64 -15.79
N ARG A 41 6.85 0.32 -16.83
CA ARG A 41 6.61 -1.04 -17.27
C ARG A 41 7.50 -1.37 -18.47
N THR A 42 8.65 -1.99 -18.21
CA THR A 42 9.74 -2.15 -19.18
C THR A 42 9.46 -3.16 -20.30
N ASP A 43 8.50 -4.06 -20.12
CA ASP A 43 8.07 -5.03 -21.14
C ASP A 43 7.12 -4.43 -22.19
N VAL A 44 6.62 -3.21 -21.97
CA VAL A 44 5.68 -2.51 -22.87
C VAL A 44 6.30 -1.25 -23.44
N ASP A 45 6.67 -0.31 -22.58
CA ASP A 45 7.27 0.97 -22.96
C ASP A 45 8.15 1.49 -21.79
N ASP A 46 9.44 1.46 -21.97
CA ASP A 46 10.41 1.89 -20.96
C ASP A 46 10.57 3.42 -20.86
N SER A 47 9.95 4.16 -21.77
CA SER A 47 9.89 5.62 -21.74
C SER A 47 8.64 6.18 -21.06
N LEU A 48 7.58 5.36 -20.88
CA LEU A 48 6.33 5.79 -20.26
C LEU A 48 6.46 5.76 -18.73
N VAL A 49 6.56 6.93 -18.14
CA VAL A 49 6.57 7.13 -16.69
C VAL A 49 5.15 7.31 -16.18
N ILE A 50 4.78 6.49 -15.19
CA ILE A 50 3.47 6.52 -14.52
C ILE A 50 3.66 6.98 -13.07
N PRO A 51 3.33 8.23 -12.72
CA PRO A 51 3.35 8.69 -11.34
C PRO A 51 2.39 7.90 -10.45
N ALA A 52 2.84 7.51 -9.26
CA ALA A 52 2.00 6.88 -8.25
C ALA A 52 1.18 7.94 -7.51
N ILE A 53 0.12 8.39 -8.15
CA ILE A 53 -0.83 9.38 -7.64
C ILE A 53 -2.26 8.87 -7.81
N ALA A 54 -3.19 9.39 -7.01
CA ALA A 54 -4.57 8.92 -6.96
C ALA A 54 -5.30 9.02 -8.31
N GLU A 55 -4.98 10.03 -9.12
CA GLU A 55 -5.57 10.27 -10.43
C GLU A 55 -5.19 9.19 -11.47
N ASN A 56 -4.05 8.54 -11.29
CA ASN A 56 -3.60 7.46 -12.16
C ASN A 56 -4.12 6.08 -11.73
N VAL A 57 -4.87 5.98 -10.62
CA VAL A 57 -5.53 4.74 -10.24
C VAL A 57 -6.72 4.48 -11.17
N GLY A 58 -6.68 3.38 -11.91
CA GLY A 58 -7.73 3.02 -12.86
C GLY A 58 -8.57 1.81 -12.42
N ASP A 59 -7.94 0.78 -11.86
CA ASP A 59 -8.61 -0.44 -11.41
C ASP A 59 -8.29 -0.70 -9.94
N THR A 60 -9.34 -1.02 -9.18
CA THR A 60 -9.26 -1.31 -7.74
C THR A 60 -9.88 -2.67 -7.40
N SER A 61 -10.04 -3.53 -8.40
CA SER A 61 -10.56 -4.89 -8.23
C SER A 61 -9.48 -5.80 -7.67
N LEU A 62 -9.59 -6.18 -6.40
CA LEU A 62 -8.68 -7.05 -5.64
C LEU A 62 -7.26 -6.49 -5.40
N SER A 63 -6.90 -5.36 -5.96
CA SER A 63 -5.64 -4.65 -5.77
C SER A 63 -5.75 -3.23 -6.27
N THR A 64 -4.80 -2.38 -5.93
CA THR A 64 -4.69 -1.05 -6.52
C THR A 64 -3.81 -1.11 -7.77
N ALA A 65 -4.34 -0.60 -8.89
CA ALA A 65 -3.61 -0.55 -10.14
C ALA A 65 -3.47 0.88 -10.68
N LEU A 66 -2.26 1.24 -11.06
CA LEU A 66 -1.99 2.42 -11.88
C LEU A 66 -2.30 2.12 -13.34
N VAL A 67 -2.94 3.06 -14.00
CA VAL A 67 -3.26 3.00 -15.43
C VAL A 67 -2.94 4.34 -16.07
N LYS A 68 -2.15 4.31 -17.13
CA LYS A 68 -1.87 5.48 -17.95
C LYS A 68 -1.75 5.03 -19.40
N ASP A 69 -2.46 5.71 -20.28
CA ASP A 69 -2.68 5.22 -21.64
C ASP A 69 -3.17 3.76 -21.56
N ASP A 70 -2.73 2.83 -22.31
CA ASP A 70 -3.14 1.42 -22.21
C ASP A 70 -2.23 0.56 -21.31
N VAL A 71 -1.34 1.20 -20.52
CA VAL A 71 -0.39 0.49 -19.65
C VAL A 71 -0.95 0.41 -18.23
N LYS A 72 -1.02 -0.82 -17.70
CA LYS A 72 -1.49 -1.12 -16.35
C LYS A 72 -0.37 -1.76 -15.51
N ILE A 73 -0.25 -1.33 -14.25
CA ILE A 73 0.58 -1.97 -13.22
C ILE A 73 -0.26 -2.14 -11.96
N SER A 74 -0.58 -3.38 -11.57
CA SER A 74 -1.43 -3.69 -10.42
C SER A 74 -0.63 -4.13 -9.19
N THR A 75 -1.33 -4.33 -8.05
CA THR A 75 -0.77 -4.83 -6.79
C THR A 75 0.36 -3.94 -6.25
N ILE A 76 0.18 -2.63 -6.35
CA ILE A 76 1.20 -1.65 -5.93
C ILE A 76 1.15 -1.34 -4.44
N GLU A 77 0.04 -1.62 -3.76
CA GLU A 77 -0.30 -1.22 -2.38
C GLU A 77 0.72 -1.71 -1.36
N HIS A 78 1.21 -2.95 -1.46
CA HIS A 78 2.18 -3.50 -0.51
C HIS A 78 3.55 -2.85 -0.62
N LEU A 79 4.01 -2.56 -1.84
CA LEU A 79 5.25 -1.83 -2.10
C LEU A 79 5.12 -0.38 -1.65
N LEU A 80 4.03 0.29 -2.00
CA LEU A 80 3.77 1.68 -1.56
C LEU A 80 3.68 1.79 -0.05
N SER A 81 3.11 0.78 0.62
CA SER A 81 3.07 0.71 2.08
C SER A 81 4.48 0.65 2.68
N ALA A 82 5.40 -0.14 2.10
CA ALA A 82 6.80 -0.18 2.53
C ALA A 82 7.53 1.16 2.29
N ILE A 83 7.29 1.79 1.14
CA ILE A 83 7.84 3.10 0.76
C ILE A 83 7.37 4.17 1.76
N ALA A 84 6.06 4.25 2.03
CA ALA A 84 5.48 5.15 3.03
C ALA A 84 6.03 4.86 4.43
N GLY A 85 6.08 3.57 4.81
CA GLY A 85 6.55 3.10 6.11
C GLY A 85 8.00 3.46 6.43
N LEU A 86 8.85 3.51 5.42
CA LEU A 86 10.26 3.89 5.55
C LEU A 86 10.53 5.36 5.21
N GLY A 87 9.49 6.11 4.82
CA GLY A 87 9.57 7.54 4.53
C GLY A 87 10.40 7.87 3.29
N VAL A 88 10.32 7.04 2.25
CA VAL A 88 10.96 7.30 0.94
C VAL A 88 10.07 8.24 0.14
N ASP A 89 10.60 9.37 -0.27
CA ASP A 89 9.87 10.40 -1.00
C ASP A 89 10.04 10.27 -2.52
N ASN A 90 11.22 9.81 -2.97
CA ASN A 90 11.59 9.79 -4.37
C ASN A 90 12.16 8.41 -4.75
N CYS A 91 11.50 7.71 -5.65
CA CYS A 91 11.93 6.40 -6.15
C CYS A 91 11.37 6.13 -7.55
N LEU A 92 12.21 5.61 -8.43
CA LEU A 92 11.78 5.05 -9.71
C LEU A 92 11.68 3.53 -9.58
N ILE A 93 10.54 2.98 -9.93
CA ILE A 93 10.20 1.56 -9.83
C ILE A 93 10.03 0.99 -11.23
N LYS A 94 10.81 -0.01 -11.58
CA LYS A 94 10.69 -0.72 -12.85
C LYS A 94 10.16 -2.13 -12.64
N VAL A 95 9.20 -2.53 -13.45
CA VAL A 95 8.67 -3.89 -13.51
C VAL A 95 8.57 -4.34 -14.97
N ASP A 96 8.85 -5.62 -15.24
CA ASP A 96 8.72 -6.22 -16.56
C ASP A 96 7.44 -7.05 -16.76
N GLY A 97 6.40 -6.67 -16.00
CA GLY A 97 5.09 -7.33 -16.05
C GLY A 97 3.95 -6.43 -15.58
N PRO A 98 2.70 -6.90 -15.69
CA PRO A 98 1.50 -6.09 -15.45
C PRO A 98 1.17 -5.86 -13.97
N GLU A 99 2.02 -6.31 -13.05
CA GLU A 99 1.82 -6.17 -11.61
C GLU A 99 3.15 -6.17 -10.85
N VAL A 100 3.15 -5.63 -9.64
CA VAL A 100 4.26 -5.78 -8.69
C VAL A 100 4.25 -7.22 -8.16
N PRO A 101 5.41 -7.90 -8.03
CA PRO A 101 5.44 -9.26 -7.50
C PRO A 101 4.89 -9.32 -6.07
N ILE A 102 4.11 -10.34 -5.77
CA ILE A 102 3.44 -10.48 -4.46
C ILE A 102 4.40 -10.80 -3.30
N MET A 103 5.56 -11.33 -3.61
CA MET A 103 6.56 -11.76 -2.65
C MET A 103 5.98 -12.81 -1.66
N ASP A 104 6.00 -12.52 -0.36
CA ASP A 104 5.40 -13.36 0.68
C ASP A 104 3.96 -12.96 1.05
N GLY A 105 3.36 -12.06 0.29
CA GLY A 105 2.03 -11.51 0.52
C GLY A 105 1.96 -10.34 1.49
N SER A 106 3.11 -9.87 2.00
CA SER A 106 3.21 -8.74 2.92
C SER A 106 4.13 -7.63 2.38
N SER A 107 4.26 -6.52 3.11
CA SER A 107 5.24 -5.47 2.80
C SER A 107 6.67 -5.80 3.28
N SER A 108 6.84 -6.83 4.12
CA SER A 108 8.14 -7.12 4.76
C SER A 108 9.29 -7.35 3.78
N PRO A 109 9.13 -8.08 2.65
CA PRO A 109 10.22 -8.23 1.68
C PRO A 109 10.61 -6.89 1.03
N PHE A 110 9.67 -5.99 0.79
CA PHE A 110 9.96 -4.66 0.25
C PHE A 110 10.68 -3.78 1.27
N VAL A 111 10.30 -3.85 2.56
CA VAL A 111 11.03 -3.22 3.67
C VAL A 111 12.48 -3.70 3.67
N PHE A 112 12.70 -5.01 3.57
CA PHE A 112 14.05 -5.59 3.52
C PHE A 112 14.85 -5.10 2.30
N LEU A 113 14.24 -5.03 1.11
CA LEU A 113 14.89 -4.52 -0.10
C LEU A 113 15.30 -3.05 0.08
N ILE A 114 14.38 -2.19 0.53
CA ILE A 114 14.65 -0.75 0.74
C ILE A 114 15.76 -0.54 1.77
N GLN A 115 15.71 -1.27 2.90
CA GLN A 115 16.76 -1.20 3.92
C GLN A 115 18.11 -1.72 3.41
N SER A 116 18.10 -2.75 2.57
CA SER A 116 19.33 -3.31 1.96
C SER A 116 19.93 -2.36 0.92
N ALA A 117 19.11 -1.64 0.16
CA ALA A 117 19.55 -0.58 -0.74
C ALA A 117 20.17 0.60 0.01
N GLY A 118 19.77 0.77 1.27
CA GLY A 118 20.08 1.94 2.10
C GLY A 118 19.25 3.15 1.74
N LEU A 119 19.04 4.04 2.70
CA LEU A 119 18.35 5.31 2.52
C LEU A 119 19.34 6.45 2.49
N GLU A 120 19.03 7.50 1.73
CA GLU A 120 19.83 8.71 1.61
C GLU A 120 18.92 9.94 1.74
N ASP A 121 19.31 10.86 2.64
CA ASP A 121 18.63 12.14 2.80
C ASP A 121 19.09 13.07 1.67
N GLN A 122 18.13 13.76 1.05
CA GLN A 122 18.36 14.70 -0.05
C GLN A 122 18.30 16.15 0.43
N GLU A 123 18.84 17.09 -0.40
CA GLU A 123 18.94 18.51 -0.01
C GLU A 123 17.63 19.33 -0.12
N ALA A 124 16.47 18.67 -0.03
CA ALA A 124 15.16 19.32 -0.01
C ALA A 124 14.38 18.97 1.26
N LEU A 125 13.54 19.87 1.72
CA LEU A 125 12.65 19.63 2.85
C LEU A 125 11.60 18.58 2.46
N LYS A 126 11.29 17.72 3.42
CA LYS A 126 10.22 16.73 3.29
C LYS A 126 8.86 17.41 3.33
N LYS A 127 8.02 17.08 2.37
CA LYS A 127 6.65 17.55 2.27
C LYS A 127 5.68 16.57 2.92
N PHE A 128 4.74 17.13 3.68
CA PHE A 128 3.63 16.37 4.27
C PHE A 128 2.31 16.92 3.78
N ILE A 129 1.36 16.06 3.59
CA ILE A 129 -0.03 16.39 3.27
C ILE A 129 -0.79 16.48 4.59
N LYS A 130 -1.06 17.68 5.08
CA LYS A 130 -1.78 17.92 6.34
C LYS A 130 -3.27 18.08 6.08
N VAL A 131 -4.06 17.22 6.68
CA VAL A 131 -5.53 17.25 6.60
C VAL A 131 -6.06 18.39 7.45
N LYS A 132 -6.93 19.25 6.87
CA LYS A 132 -7.51 20.44 7.51
C LYS A 132 -8.94 20.27 7.96
N LYS A 133 -9.70 19.39 7.30
CA LYS A 133 -11.09 19.08 7.65
C LYS A 133 -11.41 17.61 7.46
N GLU A 134 -12.48 17.18 8.08
CA GLU A 134 -12.96 15.79 7.90
C GLU A 134 -13.54 15.61 6.50
N VAL A 135 -13.09 14.53 5.84
CA VAL A 135 -13.62 14.08 4.55
C VAL A 135 -14.02 12.62 4.69
N THR A 136 -15.23 12.28 4.27
CA THR A 136 -15.78 10.92 4.33
C THR A 136 -16.35 10.52 2.98
N VAL A 137 -16.13 9.28 2.59
CA VAL A 137 -16.80 8.59 1.49
C VAL A 137 -17.44 7.31 2.01
N THR A 138 -18.56 6.93 1.42
CA THR A 138 -19.35 5.76 1.84
C THR A 138 -19.77 4.92 0.65
N ARG A 139 -19.96 3.62 0.88
CA ARG A 139 -20.61 2.69 -0.04
C ARG A 139 -21.36 1.66 0.80
N ASP A 140 -22.68 1.65 0.72
CA ASP A 140 -23.56 0.86 1.59
C ASP A 140 -23.26 1.17 3.07
N ASP A 141 -22.88 0.17 3.86
CA ASP A 141 -22.49 0.32 5.26
C ASP A 141 -20.97 0.56 5.44
N ALA A 142 -20.19 0.49 4.36
CA ALA A 142 -18.74 0.73 4.37
C ALA A 142 -18.41 2.22 4.30
N TYR A 143 -17.32 2.62 4.96
CA TYR A 143 -16.80 3.99 4.88
C TYR A 143 -15.29 4.07 4.92
N ALA A 144 -14.77 5.16 4.37
CA ALA A 144 -13.41 5.64 4.57
C ALA A 144 -13.46 7.12 4.94
N THR A 145 -12.86 7.49 6.05
CA THR A 145 -12.83 8.85 6.59
C THR A 145 -11.41 9.27 6.89
N ILE A 146 -11.07 10.53 6.60
CA ILE A 146 -9.87 11.16 7.10
C ILE A 146 -10.25 12.46 7.80
N LYS A 147 -9.58 12.77 8.92
CA LYS A 147 -9.81 13.99 9.71
C LYS A 147 -8.49 14.57 10.22
N PRO A 148 -8.47 15.85 10.63
CA PRO A 148 -7.32 16.47 11.26
C PRO A 148 -6.85 15.69 12.49
N PHE A 149 -5.54 15.49 12.58
CA PHE A 149 -4.86 14.87 13.72
C PHE A 149 -3.41 15.33 13.73
N ASP A 150 -2.81 15.44 14.90
CA ASP A 150 -1.40 15.81 15.07
C ASP A 150 -0.54 14.54 15.03
N GLY A 151 -0.03 14.22 13.85
CA GLY A 151 0.65 12.97 13.50
C GLY A 151 -0.11 12.18 12.44
N PHE A 152 0.24 10.92 12.22
CA PHE A 152 -0.50 10.03 11.32
C PHE A 152 -1.03 8.82 12.10
N LYS A 153 -2.35 8.65 12.11
CA LYS A 153 -3.02 7.52 12.75
C LYS A 153 -3.88 6.78 11.74
N VAL A 154 -3.83 5.46 11.79
CA VAL A 154 -4.66 4.57 10.95
C VAL A 154 -5.48 3.66 11.83
N SER A 155 -6.79 3.76 11.72
CA SER A 155 -7.77 2.87 12.36
C SER A 155 -8.50 2.09 11.28
N PHE A 156 -8.55 0.78 11.41
CA PHE A 156 -9.25 -0.08 10.46
C PHE A 156 -10.13 -1.08 11.19
N LYS A 157 -11.35 -1.28 10.68
CA LYS A 157 -12.28 -2.29 11.15
C LYS A 157 -12.78 -3.13 9.99
N VAL A 158 -12.68 -4.44 10.13
CA VAL A 158 -13.20 -5.44 9.19
C VAL A 158 -14.45 -6.12 9.77
N ASP A 159 -15.31 -6.58 8.88
CA ASP A 159 -16.49 -7.38 9.23
C ASP A 159 -16.72 -8.39 8.09
N PHE A 160 -16.14 -9.57 8.24
CA PHE A 160 -16.28 -10.66 7.27
C PHE A 160 -17.24 -11.71 7.82
N ASP A 161 -18.19 -12.13 7.00
CA ASP A 161 -19.11 -13.22 7.36
C ASP A 161 -18.47 -14.57 7.13
N HIS A 162 -17.47 -14.90 7.98
CA HIS A 162 -16.74 -16.16 7.94
C HIS A 162 -16.47 -16.67 9.36
N PRO A 163 -16.66 -17.98 9.67
CA PRO A 163 -16.52 -18.51 11.02
C PRO A 163 -15.15 -18.21 11.68
N VAL A 164 -14.06 -18.34 10.93
CA VAL A 164 -12.71 -18.06 11.43
C VAL A 164 -12.52 -16.58 11.69
N HIS A 165 -12.96 -15.71 10.77
CA HIS A 165 -12.83 -14.26 10.93
C HIS A 165 -13.56 -13.74 12.17
N LYS A 166 -14.72 -14.32 12.52
CA LYS A 166 -15.48 -13.96 13.72
C LYS A 166 -14.75 -14.26 15.04
N GLN A 167 -13.71 -15.10 14.99
CA GLN A 167 -12.89 -15.46 16.16
C GLN A 167 -11.60 -14.63 16.26
N LEU A 168 -11.27 -13.86 15.21
CA LEU A 168 -10.08 -13.05 15.14
C LEU A 168 -10.39 -11.58 15.49
N PRO A 169 -9.37 -10.81 15.94
CA PRO A 169 -9.53 -9.36 16.12
C PRO A 169 -9.98 -8.69 14.82
N SER A 170 -11.05 -7.90 14.93
CA SER A 170 -11.66 -7.19 13.80
C SER A 170 -11.24 -5.72 13.70
N GLU A 171 -10.48 -5.21 14.67
CA GLU A 171 -10.06 -3.81 14.73
C GLU A 171 -8.55 -3.69 14.92
N SER A 172 -7.95 -2.71 14.25
CA SER A 172 -6.55 -2.32 14.40
C SER A 172 -6.47 -0.80 14.48
N VAL A 173 -5.66 -0.29 15.40
CA VAL A 173 -5.34 1.13 15.54
C VAL A 173 -3.83 1.26 15.63
N ILE A 174 -3.24 2.01 14.71
CA ILE A 174 -1.79 2.22 14.63
C ILE A 174 -1.51 3.72 14.70
N ASP A 175 -0.76 4.13 15.72
CA ASP A 175 -0.05 5.39 15.74
C ASP A 175 1.20 5.22 14.87
N PHE A 176 1.16 5.83 13.68
CA PHE A 176 2.11 5.51 12.63
C PHE A 176 3.48 6.15 12.87
N SER A 177 4.48 5.32 12.81
CA SER A 177 5.89 5.68 12.69
C SER A 177 6.59 4.58 11.90
N SER A 178 7.79 4.84 11.38
CA SER A 178 8.58 3.76 10.74
C SER A 178 8.82 2.58 11.69
N THR A 179 8.94 2.84 12.98
CA THR A 179 9.13 1.79 13.98
C THR A 179 7.87 0.96 14.19
N SER A 180 6.68 1.59 14.37
CA SER A 180 5.41 0.87 14.55
C SER A 180 5.03 0.11 13.27
N PHE A 181 5.23 0.71 12.09
CA PHE A 181 5.00 0.06 10.82
C PHE A 181 5.81 -1.24 10.67
N VAL A 182 7.14 -1.16 10.90
CA VAL A 182 8.02 -2.33 10.76
C VAL A 182 7.72 -3.41 11.81
N LYS A 183 7.41 -3.03 13.05
CA LYS A 183 7.16 -3.98 14.14
C LYS A 183 5.78 -4.62 14.06
N GLU A 184 4.76 -3.86 13.68
CA GLU A 184 3.37 -4.24 13.91
C GLU A 184 2.57 -4.51 12.63
N VAL A 185 2.96 -3.90 11.50
CA VAL A 185 2.12 -3.90 10.29
C VAL A 185 2.76 -4.63 9.12
N CYS A 186 4.03 -4.32 8.78
CA CYS A 186 4.64 -4.71 7.51
C CYS A 186 4.63 -6.22 7.21
N ARG A 187 4.51 -7.08 8.24
CA ARG A 187 4.52 -8.55 8.11
C ARG A 187 3.13 -9.17 7.90
N ALA A 188 2.06 -8.36 7.90
CA ALA A 188 0.70 -8.84 7.68
C ALA A 188 0.51 -9.29 6.23
N ARG A 189 0.16 -10.57 6.05
CA ARG A 189 -0.03 -11.18 4.72
C ARG A 189 -1.43 -10.90 4.19
N THR A 190 -1.51 -10.81 2.86
CA THR A 190 -2.79 -10.86 2.13
C THR A 190 -3.51 -12.20 2.38
N PHE A 191 -4.80 -12.24 2.13
CA PHE A 191 -5.64 -13.39 2.42
C PHE A 191 -6.75 -13.58 1.38
N GLY A 192 -7.29 -14.78 1.33
CA GLY A 192 -8.40 -15.11 0.45
C GLY A 192 -9.12 -16.38 0.90
N LEU A 193 -10.33 -16.58 0.33
CA LEU A 193 -11.14 -17.77 0.58
C LEU A 193 -10.84 -18.85 -0.44
N MET A 194 -10.65 -20.09 0.01
CA MET A 194 -10.49 -21.25 -0.89
C MET A 194 -11.72 -21.44 -1.78
N SER A 195 -12.91 -21.17 -1.26
CA SER A 195 -14.16 -21.25 -2.01
C SER A 195 -14.24 -20.30 -3.22
N GLU A 196 -13.47 -19.21 -3.21
CA GLU A 196 -13.39 -18.25 -4.32
C GLU A 196 -12.30 -18.58 -5.35
N ALA A 197 -11.40 -19.50 -5.03
CA ALA A 197 -10.20 -19.77 -5.83
C ALA A 197 -10.51 -20.20 -7.27
N GLU A 198 -11.51 -21.09 -7.47
CA GLU A 198 -11.91 -21.54 -8.82
C GLU A 198 -12.54 -20.41 -9.63
N MET A 199 -13.39 -19.61 -9.01
CA MET A 199 -14.02 -18.44 -9.65
C MET A 199 -12.97 -17.41 -10.06
N LEU A 200 -11.99 -17.12 -9.20
CA LEU A 200 -10.90 -16.19 -9.51
C LEU A 200 -10.03 -16.72 -10.64
N LYS A 201 -9.65 -17.99 -10.61
CA LYS A 201 -8.87 -18.63 -11.69
C LYS A 201 -9.60 -18.62 -13.03
N SER A 202 -10.92 -18.82 -13.04
CA SER A 202 -11.73 -18.73 -14.26
C SER A 202 -11.74 -17.34 -14.90
N ARG A 203 -11.44 -16.32 -14.10
CA ARG A 203 -11.28 -14.91 -14.52
C ARG A 203 -9.83 -14.51 -14.78
N ASN A 204 -8.89 -15.47 -14.81
CA ASN A 204 -7.45 -15.23 -14.89
C ASN A 204 -6.91 -14.36 -13.75
N LEU A 205 -7.47 -14.53 -12.53
CA LEU A 205 -7.04 -13.86 -11.32
C LEU A 205 -6.48 -14.90 -10.32
N ALA A 206 -5.62 -14.45 -9.41
CA ALA A 206 -5.01 -15.27 -8.36
C ALA A 206 -4.29 -16.52 -8.88
N LEU A 207 -3.75 -16.50 -10.12
CA LEU A 207 -3.05 -17.63 -10.71
C LEU A 207 -1.73 -17.97 -9.99
N GLY A 208 -1.10 -16.98 -9.36
CA GLY A 208 0.11 -17.12 -8.55
C GLY A 208 -0.14 -17.25 -7.05
N ALA A 209 -1.41 -17.23 -6.62
CA ALA A 209 -1.76 -17.33 -5.20
C ALA A 209 -1.49 -18.73 -4.66
N SER A 210 -0.90 -18.80 -3.47
CA SER A 210 -0.59 -20.04 -2.76
C SER A 210 -0.51 -19.78 -1.25
N VAL A 211 -0.48 -20.85 -0.45
CA VAL A 211 -0.26 -20.73 1.01
C VAL A 211 1.09 -20.12 1.38
N SER A 212 2.05 -20.03 0.45
CA SER A 212 3.34 -19.37 0.71
C SER A 212 3.29 -17.84 0.60
N ASN A 213 2.26 -17.29 -0.06
CA ASN A 213 2.13 -15.84 -0.29
C ASN A 213 0.75 -15.26 0.05
N ALA A 214 -0.12 -16.05 0.66
CA ALA A 214 -1.43 -15.62 1.14
C ALA A 214 -1.87 -16.47 2.32
N ILE A 215 -2.68 -15.90 3.21
CA ILE A 215 -3.45 -16.67 4.19
C ILE A 215 -4.69 -17.21 3.45
N VAL A 216 -4.87 -18.51 3.45
CA VAL A 216 -5.98 -19.16 2.77
C VAL A 216 -6.96 -19.69 3.80
N PHE A 217 -8.20 -19.21 3.74
CA PHE A 217 -9.29 -19.69 4.59
C PHE A 217 -10.04 -20.83 3.89
N GLY A 218 -10.15 -21.98 4.58
CA GLY A 218 -11.12 -23.03 4.30
C GLY A 218 -12.50 -22.64 4.80
N ASP A 219 -13.40 -23.62 4.97
CA ASP A 219 -14.76 -23.33 5.44
C ASP A 219 -14.79 -22.89 6.92
N ASP A 220 -13.96 -23.51 7.77
CA ASP A 220 -13.91 -23.29 9.21
C ASP A 220 -12.49 -23.28 9.81
N GLU A 221 -11.46 -23.28 8.97
CA GLU A 221 -10.05 -23.30 9.37
C GLU A 221 -9.16 -22.44 8.47
N ILE A 222 -7.93 -22.22 8.91
CA ILE A 222 -6.84 -21.63 8.12
C ILE A 222 -6.03 -22.77 7.54
N LEU A 223 -5.86 -22.79 6.21
CA LEU A 223 -5.20 -23.87 5.48
C LEU A 223 -3.66 -23.79 5.48
N ASN A 224 -3.11 -22.69 5.98
CA ASN A 224 -1.65 -22.54 6.12
C ASN A 224 -1.18 -23.35 7.34
N ASP A 225 -0.28 -24.30 7.15
CA ASP A 225 0.26 -25.16 8.23
C ASP A 225 0.89 -24.32 9.37
N GLU A 226 1.50 -23.17 9.04
CA GLU A 226 2.13 -22.25 9.99
C GLU A 226 1.11 -21.38 10.74
N GLY A 227 -0.15 -21.36 10.33
CA GLY A 227 -1.19 -20.49 10.86
C GLY A 227 -0.93 -19.00 10.58
N LEU A 228 -1.42 -18.15 11.47
CA LEU A 228 -1.21 -16.70 11.43
C LEU A 228 0.16 -16.33 12.05
N ARG A 229 0.79 -15.30 11.53
CA ARG A 229 2.02 -14.70 12.09
C ARG A 229 1.75 -13.97 13.42
N PHE A 230 0.53 -13.46 13.57
CA PHE A 230 0.01 -12.83 14.79
C PHE A 230 -1.53 -12.76 14.74
N ASN A 231 -2.18 -12.66 15.88
CA ASN A 231 -3.64 -12.81 15.99
C ASN A 231 -4.46 -11.84 15.14
N ASP A 232 -4.00 -10.60 15.01
CA ASP A 232 -4.69 -9.52 14.29
C ASP A 232 -4.14 -9.31 12.86
N GLU A 233 -3.51 -10.36 12.28
CA GLU A 233 -2.86 -10.28 10.97
C GLU A 233 -3.81 -9.84 9.86
N ILE A 234 -5.06 -10.28 9.88
CA ILE A 234 -6.06 -9.98 8.85
C ILE A 234 -6.40 -8.48 8.83
N VAL A 235 -6.76 -7.92 9.97
CA VAL A 235 -7.09 -6.49 10.04
C VAL A 235 -5.85 -5.61 9.87
N LYS A 236 -4.67 -6.07 10.30
CA LYS A 236 -3.41 -5.37 10.04
C LYS A 236 -3.01 -5.40 8.58
N HIS A 237 -3.35 -6.44 7.83
CA HIS A 237 -3.17 -6.43 6.40
C HIS A 237 -4.04 -5.35 5.73
N LYS A 238 -5.29 -5.20 6.13
CA LYS A 238 -6.14 -4.10 5.64
C LYS A 238 -5.61 -2.71 6.03
N THR A 239 -4.95 -2.62 7.19
CA THR A 239 -4.22 -1.40 7.60
C THR A 239 -3.02 -1.14 6.71
N LEU A 240 -2.26 -2.20 6.35
CA LEU A 240 -1.13 -2.15 5.42
C LEU A 240 -1.58 -1.64 4.03
N ASP A 241 -2.65 -2.21 3.48
CA ASP A 241 -3.25 -1.80 2.21
C ASP A 241 -3.63 -0.31 2.25
N ALA A 242 -4.33 0.12 3.31
CA ALA A 242 -4.74 1.51 3.46
C ALA A 242 -3.54 2.46 3.51
N ILE A 243 -2.45 2.12 4.19
CA ILE A 243 -1.22 2.93 4.22
C ILE A 243 -0.64 3.10 2.82
N GLY A 244 -0.59 2.03 2.03
CA GLY A 244 -0.10 2.08 0.65
C GLY A 244 -1.01 2.89 -0.27
N ASP A 245 -2.33 2.68 -0.17
CA ASP A 245 -3.31 3.43 -0.95
C ASP A 245 -3.28 4.92 -0.62
N LEU A 246 -3.21 5.28 0.66
CA LEU A 246 -3.17 6.68 1.11
C LEU A 246 -1.90 7.42 0.64
N TYR A 247 -0.80 6.70 0.44
CA TYR A 247 0.44 7.30 -0.07
C TYR A 247 0.31 7.86 -1.49
N LEU A 248 -0.73 7.46 -2.23
CA LEU A 248 -1.10 7.99 -3.55
C LEU A 248 -1.60 9.46 -3.51
N LEU A 249 -1.71 10.09 -2.33
CA LEU A 249 -1.82 11.56 -2.25
C LEU A 249 -0.52 12.28 -2.63
N GLY A 250 0.58 11.55 -2.82
CA GLY A 250 1.86 12.10 -3.23
C GLY A 250 2.83 12.42 -2.10
N GLY A 251 2.58 11.95 -0.88
CA GLY A 251 3.46 12.13 0.26
C GLY A 251 2.92 11.57 1.57
N ASN A 252 3.71 11.73 2.62
CA ASN A 252 3.33 11.34 3.97
C ASN A 252 2.19 12.21 4.50
N LEU A 253 1.23 11.59 5.19
CA LEU A 253 0.06 12.25 5.76
C LEU A 253 0.29 12.74 7.18
N ILE A 254 -0.37 13.85 7.50
CA ILE A 254 -0.65 14.31 8.86
C ILE A 254 -2.18 14.36 8.98
N GLY A 255 -2.74 13.40 9.72
CA GLY A 255 -4.19 13.20 9.85
C GLY A 255 -4.52 11.84 10.43
N GLU A 256 -5.78 11.59 10.76
CA GLU A 256 -6.29 10.30 11.21
C GLU A 256 -7.20 9.69 10.15
N PHE A 257 -6.82 8.52 9.65
CA PHE A 257 -7.65 7.71 8.76
C PHE A 257 -8.45 6.69 9.55
N SER A 258 -9.71 6.49 9.18
CA SER A 258 -10.58 5.44 9.70
C SER A 258 -11.30 4.74 8.56
N GLY A 259 -11.11 3.41 8.45
CA GLY A 259 -11.77 2.56 7.47
C GLY A 259 -12.65 1.52 8.14
N TYR A 260 -13.90 1.40 7.70
CA TYR A 260 -14.80 0.30 8.05
C TYR A 260 -15.23 -0.42 6.79
N LYS A 261 -14.93 -1.71 6.67
CA LYS A 261 -15.19 -2.50 5.45
C LYS A 261 -14.61 -1.83 4.19
N SER A 262 -13.70 -0.91 4.35
CA SER A 262 -13.08 -0.18 3.24
C SER A 262 -12.13 -1.10 2.44
N GLY A 263 -11.88 -0.71 1.22
CA GLY A 263 -10.91 -1.33 0.32
C GLY A 263 -10.39 -0.30 -0.66
N HIS A 264 -9.60 -0.73 -1.63
CA HIS A 264 -8.89 0.12 -2.58
C HIS A 264 -9.80 1.14 -3.29
N GLU A 265 -11.02 0.73 -3.66
CA GLU A 265 -11.99 1.62 -4.32
C GLU A 265 -12.40 2.80 -3.41
N LEU A 266 -12.79 2.52 -2.15
CA LEU A 266 -13.19 3.58 -1.22
C LEU A 266 -11.99 4.43 -0.80
N ASN A 267 -10.82 3.81 -0.60
CA ASN A 267 -9.59 4.54 -0.31
C ASN A 267 -9.28 5.53 -1.45
N ASN A 268 -9.30 5.08 -2.71
CA ASN A 268 -9.06 5.97 -3.85
C ASN A 268 -10.14 7.04 -4.01
N LYS A 269 -11.42 6.72 -3.81
CA LYS A 269 -12.51 7.71 -3.80
C LYS A 269 -12.30 8.79 -2.74
N LEU A 270 -11.81 8.40 -1.56
CA LEU A 270 -11.47 9.35 -0.50
C LEU A 270 -10.35 10.29 -0.96
N LEU A 271 -9.28 9.76 -1.55
CA LEU A 271 -8.15 10.57 -2.03
C LEU A 271 -8.60 11.56 -3.11
N ARG A 272 -9.37 11.11 -4.10
CA ARG A 272 -9.92 11.99 -5.14
C ARG A 272 -10.77 13.10 -4.55
N LYS A 273 -11.63 12.78 -3.59
CA LYS A 273 -12.46 13.77 -2.91
C LYS A 273 -11.64 14.80 -2.12
N ILE A 274 -10.50 14.40 -1.54
CA ILE A 274 -9.56 15.30 -0.87
C ILE A 274 -8.92 16.24 -1.89
N ILE A 275 -8.44 15.70 -3.03
CA ILE A 275 -7.75 16.46 -4.08
C ILE A 275 -8.69 17.46 -4.74
N GLU A 276 -9.97 17.14 -4.91
CA GLU A 276 -11.00 18.03 -5.48
C GLU A 276 -11.37 19.21 -4.57
N ASP A 277 -10.91 19.22 -3.33
CA ASP A 277 -11.27 20.22 -2.30
C ASP A 277 -10.03 20.89 -1.73
N ASP A 278 -9.65 22.03 -2.30
CA ASP A 278 -8.47 22.84 -1.91
C ASP A 278 -8.44 23.24 -0.42
N ASP A 279 -9.60 23.25 0.25
CA ASP A 279 -9.71 23.50 1.68
C ASP A 279 -9.51 22.26 2.55
N ALA A 280 -9.49 21.04 1.96
CA ALA A 280 -9.41 19.79 2.70
C ALA A 280 -8.01 19.51 3.25
N TYR A 281 -6.98 20.02 2.61
CA TYR A 281 -5.59 19.78 2.99
C TYR A 281 -4.67 20.97 2.67
N GLU A 282 -3.46 20.90 3.17
CA GLU A 282 -2.36 21.78 2.81
C GLU A 282 -1.05 20.98 2.76
N THR A 283 -0.11 21.44 1.94
CA THR A 283 1.26 20.89 1.97
C THR A 283 2.09 21.69 2.96
N VAL A 284 2.72 21.00 3.91
CA VAL A 284 3.57 21.59 4.94
C VAL A 284 4.98 21.01 4.92
N GLU A 285 5.95 21.82 5.31
CA GLU A 285 7.35 21.47 5.50
C GLU A 285 7.78 21.87 6.91
N PHE A 286 8.66 21.10 7.55
CA PHE A 286 9.14 21.41 8.89
C PHE A 286 10.62 21.74 8.87
N GLU A 287 10.97 22.99 9.22
CA GLU A 287 12.36 23.42 9.34
C GLU A 287 13.06 22.85 10.59
N ASN A 288 12.31 22.60 11.65
CA ASN A 288 12.81 22.02 12.91
C ASN A 288 12.14 20.68 13.21
N SER A 289 12.93 19.66 13.58
CA SER A 289 12.44 18.33 13.94
C SER A 289 11.60 18.28 15.24
N GLU A 290 11.49 19.41 15.98
CA GLU A 290 10.72 19.50 17.23
C GLU A 290 9.21 19.72 16.98
N ASN A 291 8.80 20.00 15.73
CA ASN A 291 7.42 20.33 15.36
C ASN A 291 6.81 19.35 14.34
N ALA A 292 7.38 18.15 14.18
CA ALA A 292 6.92 17.15 13.23
C ALA A 292 6.39 15.88 13.91
#